data_80649bd6516d0f1fb783f8f27ad7568e
#
_entry.id   80649bd6516d0f1fb783f8f27ad7568e
#
_cell.length_a   1.000
_cell.length_b   1.000
_cell.length_c   1.000
_cell.angle_alpha   90.00
_cell.angle_beta   90.00
_cell.angle_gamma   90.00
#
_symmetry.space_group_name_H-M   'P 1'
#
loop_
_entity.id
_entity.type
_entity.pdbx_description
1 polymer ?
#
loop_
_entity_poly.entity_id
_entity_poly.type
_entity_poly.pdbx_seq_one_letter_code
_entity_poly.pdbx_strand_id
1 'polypeptide(L)'
;KNVKAYCPDVKHVVVIFNPADITGLITLLYSGLKPSQVTTLAALDSTRLRSELSKHFGIAPDKIENCRTYGGHGEQMAVYASTAKVDGKPLLDIIGTPALTKEQWVEIQTKVTKGGANIIALRGRSSFQSPAYVSIEMIAAAMGGKPFRWPAGTYVHSHGFDHIMMAMETEITKDGVHYKELNGTPEEEAKLKESYAHLCTLRDEVIEMGVLPAIKDWHSINPNID
;
A
#
# COMPACT_ATOMS: atom_id res chain seq x y z
N LYS A 1 18.44 12.94 1.77
CA LYS A 1 19.73 13.60 1.47
C LYS A 1 20.82 12.56 1.17
N ASN A 2 21.04 11.55 2.02
CA ASN A 2 22.11 10.55 1.82
C ASN A 2 21.92 9.72 0.53
N VAL A 3 20.69 9.34 0.18
CA VAL A 3 20.41 8.63 -1.09
C VAL A 3 20.89 9.48 -2.28
N LYS A 4 20.54 10.77 -2.32
CA LYS A 4 20.99 11.68 -3.38
C LYS A 4 22.51 11.83 -3.44
N ALA A 5 23.17 11.86 -2.28
CA ALA A 5 24.61 12.10 -2.17
C ALA A 5 25.46 10.85 -2.48
N TYR A 6 25.00 9.66 -2.03
CA TYR A 6 25.83 8.44 -2.05
C TYR A 6 25.31 7.35 -2.98
N CYS A 7 24.07 7.48 -3.49
CA CYS A 7 23.45 6.51 -4.39
C CYS A 7 22.82 7.19 -5.62
N PRO A 8 23.59 7.98 -6.39
CA PRO A 8 23.03 8.79 -7.51
C PRO A 8 22.37 7.92 -8.59
N ASP A 9 22.81 6.67 -8.76
CA ASP A 9 22.34 5.75 -9.80
C ASP A 9 21.33 4.72 -9.28
N VAL A 10 20.74 4.95 -8.07
CA VAL A 10 19.76 4.04 -7.51
C VAL A 10 18.54 3.90 -8.44
N LYS A 11 18.18 2.67 -8.77
CA LYS A 11 17.08 2.38 -9.70
C LYS A 11 15.72 2.46 -9.02
N HIS A 12 15.65 1.97 -7.80
CA HIS A 12 14.40 1.93 -7.03
C HIS A 12 14.66 1.93 -5.54
N VAL A 13 13.77 2.57 -4.79
CA VAL A 13 13.80 2.61 -3.31
C VAL A 13 12.47 2.08 -2.78
N VAL A 14 12.52 1.08 -1.91
CA VAL A 14 11.36 0.59 -1.17
C VAL A 14 11.45 1.05 0.28
N VAL A 15 10.53 1.88 0.71
CA VAL A 15 10.45 2.38 2.09
C VAL A 15 9.61 1.42 2.93
N ILE A 16 10.20 0.90 4.02
CA ILE A 16 9.60 -0.19 4.82
C ILE A 16 9.34 0.17 6.29
N PHE A 17 9.68 1.38 6.72
CA PHE A 17 9.52 1.79 8.11
C PHE A 17 8.34 2.75 8.30
N ASN A 18 7.63 2.59 9.42
CA ASN A 18 6.44 3.36 9.74
C ASN A 18 6.74 4.75 10.31
N PRO A 19 5.85 5.70 10.06
CA PRO A 19 4.64 5.63 9.20
C PRO A 19 5.02 5.64 7.72
N ALA A 20 4.82 4.47 7.03
CA ALA A 20 5.41 4.20 5.73
C ALA A 20 5.01 5.24 4.65
N ASP A 21 3.76 5.68 4.62
CA ASP A 21 3.27 6.61 3.61
C ASP A 21 3.93 7.99 3.76
N ILE A 22 4.07 8.49 4.98
CA ILE A 22 4.74 9.77 5.27
C ILE A 22 6.24 9.67 5.05
N THR A 23 6.88 8.61 5.51
CA THR A 23 8.33 8.41 5.31
C THR A 23 8.68 8.16 3.86
N GLY A 24 7.78 7.53 3.09
CA GLY A 24 7.86 7.41 1.64
C GLY A 24 7.81 8.76 0.94
N LEU A 25 6.87 9.61 1.33
CA LEU A 25 6.73 10.97 0.80
C LEU A 25 7.98 11.83 1.11
N ILE A 26 8.47 11.80 2.35
CA ILE A 26 9.72 12.46 2.76
C ILE A 26 10.90 11.94 1.94
N THR A 27 10.96 10.62 1.73
CA THR A 27 12.03 9.99 0.94
C THR A 27 11.99 10.49 -0.49
N LEU A 28 10.83 10.48 -1.13
CA LEU A 28 10.66 10.96 -2.49
C LEU A 28 11.10 12.43 -2.62
N LEU A 29 10.58 13.28 -1.74
CA LEU A 29 10.85 14.72 -1.80
C LEU A 29 12.35 15.04 -1.66
N TYR A 30 13.02 14.48 -0.65
CA TYR A 30 14.42 14.84 -0.36
C TYR A 30 15.47 13.99 -1.07
N SER A 31 15.09 12.91 -1.76
CA SER A 31 16.04 12.12 -2.56
C SER A 31 16.29 12.71 -3.96
N GLY A 32 15.34 13.48 -4.50
CA GLY A 32 15.38 13.95 -5.87
C GLY A 32 15.09 12.85 -6.89
N LEU A 33 14.58 11.70 -6.46
CA LEU A 33 14.16 10.60 -7.33
C LEU A 33 12.84 10.93 -8.01
N LYS A 34 12.56 10.23 -9.10
CA LYS A 34 11.25 10.29 -9.78
C LYS A 34 10.20 9.54 -8.94
N PRO A 35 8.92 9.94 -9.01
CA PRO A 35 7.82 9.18 -8.40
C PRO A 35 7.83 7.69 -8.76
N SER A 36 8.20 7.34 -10.00
CA SER A 36 8.30 5.96 -10.47
C SER A 36 9.43 5.14 -9.83
N GLN A 37 10.33 5.76 -9.08
CA GLN A 37 11.48 5.10 -8.44
C GLN A 37 11.31 4.89 -6.93
N VAL A 38 10.19 5.34 -6.32
CA VAL A 38 9.99 5.23 -4.87
C VAL A 38 8.65 4.57 -4.58
N THR A 39 8.68 3.52 -3.78
CA THR A 39 7.48 2.84 -3.30
C THR A 39 7.53 2.61 -1.80
N THR A 40 6.37 2.38 -1.18
CA THR A 40 6.26 1.86 0.17
C THR A 40 5.75 0.42 0.17
N LEU A 41 5.97 -0.29 1.28
CA LEU A 41 5.65 -1.72 1.39
C LEU A 41 4.21 -1.91 1.87
N ALA A 42 3.22 -1.61 1.03
CA ALA A 42 1.80 -1.82 1.34
C ALA A 42 1.26 -3.21 0.93
N ALA A 43 1.97 -3.94 0.08
CA ALA A 43 1.53 -5.24 -0.44
C ALA A 43 1.25 -6.29 0.65
N LEU A 44 1.87 -6.17 1.82
CA LEU A 44 1.66 -7.07 2.96
C LEU A 44 0.21 -7.12 3.41
N ASP A 45 -0.53 -6.03 3.33
CA ASP A 45 -1.91 -5.95 3.78
C ASP A 45 -2.82 -6.78 2.87
N SER A 46 -2.58 -6.71 1.56
CA SER A 46 -3.25 -7.58 0.59
C SER A 46 -2.94 -9.06 0.80
N THR A 47 -1.70 -9.40 1.18
CA THR A 47 -1.34 -10.79 1.52
C THR A 47 -1.96 -11.25 2.83
N ARG A 48 -2.21 -10.36 3.79
CA ARG A 48 -2.97 -10.66 5.02
C ARG A 48 -4.43 -11.00 4.68
N LEU A 49 -5.07 -10.21 3.81
CA LEU A 49 -6.42 -10.52 3.35
C LEU A 49 -6.49 -11.92 2.73
N ARG A 50 -5.56 -12.26 1.85
CA ARG A 50 -5.45 -13.60 1.27
C ARG A 50 -5.32 -14.69 2.33
N SER A 51 -4.48 -14.47 3.33
CA SER A 51 -4.26 -15.43 4.42
C SER A 51 -5.50 -15.61 5.30
N GLU A 52 -6.20 -14.53 5.64
CA GLU A 52 -7.41 -14.62 6.47
C GLU A 52 -8.57 -15.30 5.73
N LEU A 53 -8.75 -15.02 4.43
CA LEU A 53 -9.72 -15.74 3.61
C LEU A 53 -9.35 -17.22 3.45
N SER A 54 -8.08 -17.53 3.20
CA SER A 54 -7.58 -18.92 3.13
C SER A 54 -7.88 -19.70 4.41
N LYS A 55 -7.64 -19.10 5.57
CA LYS A 55 -7.98 -19.71 6.88
C LYS A 55 -9.46 -19.89 7.06
N HIS A 56 -10.28 -18.89 6.71
CA HIS A 56 -11.72 -18.92 6.88
C HIS A 56 -12.36 -20.06 6.06
N PHE A 57 -11.96 -20.19 4.79
CA PHE A 57 -12.50 -21.20 3.89
C PHE A 57 -11.80 -22.58 3.99
N GLY A 58 -10.70 -22.67 4.71
CA GLY A 58 -9.91 -23.93 4.82
C GLY A 58 -9.30 -24.37 3.49
N ILE A 59 -8.98 -23.46 2.58
CA ILE A 59 -8.42 -23.73 1.25
C ILE A 59 -7.02 -23.13 1.09
N ALA A 60 -6.26 -23.65 0.13
CA ALA A 60 -4.90 -23.19 -0.13
C ALA A 60 -4.89 -21.71 -0.60
N PRO A 61 -3.87 -20.91 -0.22
CA PRO A 61 -3.80 -19.48 -0.57
C PRO A 61 -3.79 -19.18 -2.07
N ASP A 62 -3.35 -20.12 -2.90
CA ASP A 62 -3.35 -19.97 -4.37
C ASP A 62 -4.77 -20.04 -4.97
N LYS A 63 -5.76 -20.53 -4.20
CA LYS A 63 -7.18 -20.50 -4.53
C LYS A 63 -7.87 -19.18 -4.17
N ILE A 64 -7.16 -18.28 -3.51
CA ILE A 64 -7.63 -16.93 -3.18
C ILE A 64 -6.91 -15.93 -4.09
N GLU A 65 -7.65 -15.36 -5.01
CA GLU A 65 -7.10 -14.52 -6.07
C GLU A 65 -7.42 -13.04 -5.84
N ASN A 66 -6.57 -12.17 -6.36
CA ASN A 66 -6.79 -10.73 -6.47
C ASN A 66 -7.20 -10.02 -5.16
N CYS A 67 -6.72 -10.50 -4.02
CA CYS A 67 -6.87 -9.77 -2.76
C CYS A 67 -6.18 -8.42 -2.85
N ARG A 68 -6.91 -7.34 -2.55
CA ARG A 68 -6.41 -5.97 -2.64
C ARG A 68 -6.80 -5.15 -1.42
N THR A 69 -5.84 -4.35 -0.97
CA THR A 69 -6.02 -3.30 0.03
C THR A 69 -5.37 -2.03 -0.51
N TYR A 70 -6.04 -0.90 -0.38
CA TYR A 70 -5.58 0.38 -0.92
C TYR A 70 -5.62 1.48 0.13
N GLY A 71 -5.05 2.64 -0.20
CA GLY A 71 -4.97 3.77 0.73
C GLY A 71 -3.76 3.71 1.64
N GLY A 72 -3.88 4.19 2.87
CA GLY A 72 -2.80 4.24 3.85
C GLY A 72 -2.44 2.87 4.41
N HIS A 73 -1.15 2.69 4.73
CA HIS A 73 -0.65 1.49 5.40
C HIS A 73 -0.92 1.57 6.91
N GLY A 74 -2.03 1.00 7.37
CA GLY A 74 -2.47 1.02 8.78
C GLY A 74 -3.95 0.68 8.94
N GLU A 75 -4.54 1.07 10.06
CA GLU A 75 -5.96 0.77 10.36
C GLU A 75 -6.95 1.44 9.40
N GLN A 76 -6.52 2.48 8.68
CA GLN A 76 -7.33 3.24 7.73
C GLN A 76 -7.33 2.67 6.31
N MET A 77 -6.63 1.56 6.05
CA MET A 77 -6.64 0.95 4.72
C MET A 77 -8.06 0.57 4.25
N ALA A 78 -8.32 0.69 2.97
CA ALA A 78 -9.54 0.22 2.33
C ALA A 78 -9.35 -1.23 1.84
N VAL A 79 -10.14 -2.15 2.37
CA VAL A 79 -10.11 -3.58 2.00
C VAL A 79 -11.14 -3.82 0.91
N TYR A 80 -10.70 -4.23 -0.28
CA TYR A 80 -11.54 -4.42 -1.46
C TYR A 80 -11.97 -5.88 -1.60
N ALA A 81 -13.26 -6.14 -1.42
CA ALA A 81 -13.88 -7.44 -1.71
C ALA A 81 -14.18 -7.60 -3.19
N SER A 82 -14.47 -6.48 -3.90
CA SER A 82 -14.86 -6.46 -5.31
C SER A 82 -13.81 -7.03 -6.25
N THR A 83 -12.53 -6.97 -5.87
CA THR A 83 -11.43 -7.52 -6.68
C THR A 83 -11.15 -9.00 -6.40
N ALA A 84 -11.51 -9.48 -5.20
CA ALA A 84 -11.10 -10.80 -4.71
C ALA A 84 -12.01 -11.93 -5.24
N LYS A 85 -11.38 -13.11 -5.43
CA LYS A 85 -12.10 -14.35 -5.75
C LYS A 85 -11.66 -15.46 -4.80
N VAL A 86 -12.59 -16.35 -4.51
CA VAL A 86 -12.39 -17.56 -3.70
C VAL A 86 -12.75 -18.77 -4.56
N ASP A 87 -11.75 -19.58 -4.89
CA ASP A 87 -11.88 -20.73 -5.81
C ASP A 87 -12.65 -20.37 -7.09
N GLY A 88 -12.24 -19.25 -7.72
CA GLY A 88 -12.82 -18.70 -8.94
C GLY A 88 -14.12 -17.91 -8.78
N LYS A 89 -14.79 -17.94 -7.62
CA LYS A 89 -16.04 -17.19 -7.35
C LYS A 89 -15.74 -15.79 -6.82
N PRO A 90 -16.42 -14.74 -7.33
CA PRO A 90 -16.28 -13.39 -6.77
C PRO A 90 -16.61 -13.37 -5.27
N LEU A 91 -15.77 -12.71 -4.48
CA LEU A 91 -15.97 -12.64 -3.02
C LEU A 91 -17.26 -11.92 -2.66
N LEU A 92 -17.67 -10.92 -3.43
CA LEU A 92 -18.94 -10.21 -3.24
C LEU A 92 -20.17 -11.13 -3.31
N ASP A 93 -20.13 -12.18 -4.13
CA ASP A 93 -21.22 -13.14 -4.26
C ASP A 93 -21.30 -14.11 -3.07
N ILE A 94 -20.25 -14.17 -2.27
CA ILE A 94 -20.12 -15.08 -1.12
C ILE A 94 -20.47 -14.35 0.18
N ILE A 95 -20.14 -13.07 0.30
CA ILE A 95 -20.45 -12.27 1.48
C ILE A 95 -21.97 -12.18 1.69
N GLY A 96 -22.41 -12.49 2.92
CA GLY A 96 -23.83 -12.52 3.30
C GLY A 96 -24.51 -13.88 3.07
N THR A 97 -23.74 -14.89 2.63
CA THR A 97 -24.21 -16.29 2.56
C THR A 97 -23.79 -17.07 3.83
N PRO A 98 -24.32 -18.30 4.02
CA PRO A 98 -23.87 -19.16 5.12
C PRO A 98 -22.36 -19.50 5.09
N ALA A 99 -21.72 -19.39 3.92
CA ALA A 99 -20.27 -19.65 3.77
C ALA A 99 -19.40 -18.50 4.30
N LEU A 100 -19.92 -17.26 4.27
CA LEU A 100 -19.27 -16.07 4.83
C LEU A 100 -20.35 -15.04 5.18
N THR A 101 -20.74 -14.96 6.44
CA THR A 101 -21.73 -13.96 6.87
C THR A 101 -21.15 -12.55 6.84
N LYS A 102 -22.00 -11.54 6.87
CA LYS A 102 -21.55 -10.14 6.91
C LYS A 102 -20.70 -9.84 8.15
N GLU A 103 -21.06 -10.42 9.29
CA GLU A 103 -20.33 -10.27 10.55
C GLU A 103 -18.93 -10.90 10.46
N GLN A 104 -18.83 -12.10 9.89
CA GLN A 104 -17.54 -12.76 9.65
C GLN A 104 -16.66 -11.97 8.68
N TRP A 105 -17.27 -11.36 7.64
CA TRP A 105 -16.53 -10.48 6.74
C TRP A 105 -15.96 -9.25 7.48
N VAL A 106 -16.74 -8.58 8.31
CA VAL A 106 -16.27 -7.46 9.14
C VAL A 106 -15.14 -7.91 10.10
N GLU A 107 -15.24 -9.12 10.66
CA GLU A 107 -14.17 -9.69 11.48
C GLU A 107 -12.88 -9.91 10.68
N ILE A 108 -12.98 -10.43 9.46
CA ILE A 108 -11.82 -10.59 8.56
C ILE A 108 -11.19 -9.24 8.24
N GLN A 109 -11.99 -8.24 7.85
CA GLN A 109 -11.49 -6.88 7.61
C GLN A 109 -10.75 -6.31 8.83
N THR A 110 -11.30 -6.50 10.02
CA THR A 110 -10.67 -6.06 11.28
C THR A 110 -9.34 -6.77 11.53
N LYS A 111 -9.26 -8.08 11.29
CA LYS A 111 -8.00 -8.84 11.40
C LYS A 111 -6.94 -8.38 10.40
N VAL A 112 -7.35 -8.01 9.20
CA VAL A 112 -6.45 -7.49 8.16
C VAL A 112 -5.90 -6.13 8.56
N THR A 113 -6.77 -5.17 8.91
CA THR A 113 -6.38 -3.79 9.24
C THR A 113 -5.54 -3.72 10.51
N LYS A 114 -5.85 -4.53 11.53
CA LYS A 114 -5.10 -4.61 12.81
C LYS A 114 -3.95 -5.61 12.78
N GLY A 115 -3.68 -6.27 11.65
CA GLY A 115 -2.71 -7.35 11.57
C GLY A 115 -1.29 -6.96 12.01
N GLY A 116 -0.83 -5.75 11.70
CA GLY A 116 0.46 -5.23 12.14
C GLY A 116 0.53 -5.02 13.65
N ALA A 117 -0.47 -4.36 14.22
CA ALA A 117 -0.59 -4.12 15.66
C ALA A 117 -0.65 -5.44 16.46
N ASN A 118 -1.42 -6.42 15.97
CA ASN A 118 -1.53 -7.74 16.59
C ASN A 118 -0.17 -8.48 16.63
N ILE A 119 0.62 -8.41 15.55
CA ILE A 119 1.96 -9.00 15.53
C ILE A 119 2.87 -8.33 16.57
N ILE A 120 2.82 -7.01 16.69
CA ILE A 120 3.60 -6.26 17.68
C ILE A 120 3.18 -6.65 19.10
N ALA A 121 1.88 -6.72 19.37
CA ALA A 121 1.36 -7.11 20.67
C ALA A 121 1.81 -8.53 21.08
N LEU A 122 1.85 -9.48 20.14
CA LEU A 122 2.24 -10.87 20.42
C LEU A 122 3.75 -11.08 20.49
N ARG A 123 4.54 -10.32 19.73
CA ARG A 123 6.00 -10.56 19.57
C ARG A 123 6.88 -9.49 20.22
N GLY A 124 6.29 -8.39 20.73
CA GLY A 124 7.02 -7.22 21.23
C GLY A 124 7.76 -6.42 20.14
N ARG A 125 7.61 -6.77 18.86
CA ARG A 125 8.24 -6.10 17.72
C ARG A 125 7.50 -6.36 16.43
N SER A 126 7.72 -5.51 15.41
CA SER A 126 7.18 -5.68 14.06
C SER A 126 7.65 -6.98 13.39
N SER A 127 6.89 -7.45 12.42
CA SER A 127 7.33 -8.50 11.50
C SER A 127 8.54 -8.01 10.67
N PHE A 128 9.43 -8.93 10.31
CA PHE A 128 10.58 -8.62 9.43
C PHE A 128 10.74 -9.62 8.28
N GLN A 129 10.31 -10.89 8.45
CA GLN A 129 10.46 -11.92 7.41
C GLN A 129 9.61 -11.59 6.17
N SER A 130 8.30 -11.35 6.35
CA SER A 130 7.41 -11.01 5.24
C SER A 130 7.77 -9.66 4.59
N PRO A 131 8.07 -8.59 5.35
CA PRO A 131 8.60 -7.35 4.76
C PRO A 131 9.87 -7.57 3.93
N ALA A 132 10.84 -8.34 4.42
CA ALA A 132 12.08 -8.62 3.68
C ALA A 132 11.79 -9.37 2.37
N TYR A 133 10.98 -10.43 2.43
CA TYR A 133 10.61 -11.22 1.26
C TYR A 133 9.94 -10.37 0.17
N VAL A 134 8.89 -9.63 0.53
CA VAL A 134 8.14 -8.80 -0.43
C VAL A 134 9.00 -7.67 -0.98
N SER A 135 9.85 -7.04 -0.15
CA SER A 135 10.77 -6.00 -0.63
C SER A 135 11.77 -6.54 -1.67
N ILE A 136 12.26 -7.77 -1.47
CA ILE A 136 13.14 -8.43 -2.44
C ILE A 136 12.41 -8.67 -3.77
N GLU A 137 11.14 -9.11 -3.73
CA GLU A 137 10.34 -9.28 -4.96
C GLU A 137 10.12 -7.94 -5.69
N MET A 138 9.84 -6.85 -4.95
CA MET A 138 9.69 -5.51 -5.52
C MET A 138 10.99 -5.03 -6.18
N ILE A 139 12.13 -5.18 -5.49
CA ILE A 139 13.44 -4.81 -6.04
C ILE A 139 13.81 -5.69 -7.24
N ALA A 140 13.56 -7.00 -7.16
CA ALA A 140 13.81 -7.91 -8.29
C ALA A 140 13.04 -7.47 -9.55
N ALA A 141 11.77 -7.07 -9.40
CA ALA A 141 10.96 -6.55 -10.49
C ALA A 141 11.55 -5.25 -11.06
N ALA A 142 11.93 -4.30 -10.19
CA ALA A 142 12.59 -3.06 -10.60
C ALA A 142 13.94 -3.26 -11.28
N MET A 143 14.62 -4.38 -11.03
CA MET A 143 15.86 -4.79 -11.67
C MET A 143 15.66 -5.62 -12.95
N GLY A 144 14.42 -5.73 -13.44
CA GLY A 144 14.10 -6.42 -14.71
C GLY A 144 13.69 -7.89 -14.55
N GLY A 145 13.41 -8.33 -13.32
CA GLY A 145 12.80 -9.65 -13.05
C GLY A 145 11.31 -9.68 -13.41
N LYS A 146 10.60 -10.68 -12.87
CA LYS A 146 9.15 -10.82 -13.03
C LYS A 146 8.44 -9.56 -12.51
N PRO A 147 7.50 -8.95 -13.27
CA PRO A 147 6.73 -7.81 -12.82
C PRO A 147 6.02 -8.08 -11.49
N PHE A 148 6.11 -7.13 -10.57
CA PHE A 148 5.43 -7.19 -9.28
C PHE A 148 4.07 -6.48 -9.40
N ARG A 149 2.98 -7.20 -9.14
CA ARG A 149 1.59 -6.75 -9.37
C ARG A 149 0.72 -6.83 -8.10
N TRP A 150 1.27 -6.47 -6.97
CA TRP A 150 0.54 -6.25 -5.73
C TRP A 150 0.45 -4.76 -5.45
N PRO A 151 -0.60 -4.28 -4.74
CA PRO A 151 -0.67 -2.90 -4.30
C PRO A 151 0.60 -2.48 -3.58
N ALA A 152 1.17 -1.37 -3.99
CA ALA A 152 2.30 -0.74 -3.32
C ALA A 152 2.00 0.74 -3.12
N GLY A 153 2.52 1.33 -2.06
CA GLY A 153 2.43 2.77 -1.88
C GLY A 153 3.27 3.47 -2.94
N THR A 154 2.66 4.39 -3.65
CA THR A 154 3.27 5.21 -4.69
C THR A 154 2.81 6.65 -4.56
N TYR A 155 3.55 7.58 -5.11
CA TYR A 155 3.12 8.98 -5.16
C TYR A 155 1.95 9.14 -6.10
N VAL A 156 0.88 9.75 -5.60
CA VAL A 156 -0.38 9.96 -6.33
C VAL A 156 -0.68 11.46 -6.42
N HIS A 157 -0.91 11.91 -7.66
CA HIS A 157 -1.31 13.27 -8.01
C HIS A 157 -2.27 13.21 -9.20
N SER A 158 -3.36 12.43 -9.06
CA SER A 158 -4.37 12.22 -10.10
C SER A 158 -5.60 11.52 -9.54
N HIS A 159 -6.66 11.41 -10.36
CA HIS A 159 -7.90 10.68 -10.03
C HIS A 159 -8.58 11.15 -8.72
N GLY A 160 -8.48 12.45 -8.41
CA GLY A 160 -9.06 13.02 -7.19
C GLY A 160 -8.24 12.83 -5.93
N PHE A 161 -7.03 12.31 -6.04
CA PHE A 161 -6.03 12.23 -4.97
C PHE A 161 -4.85 13.14 -5.30
N ASP A 162 -4.29 13.80 -4.30
CA ASP A 162 -3.36 14.89 -4.54
C ASP A 162 -2.20 14.91 -3.54
N HIS A 163 -0.96 14.96 -4.05
CA HIS A 163 0.26 15.14 -3.27
C HIS A 163 0.39 14.18 -2.08
N ILE A 164 0.17 12.90 -2.32
CA ILE A 164 0.19 11.88 -1.27
C ILE A 164 0.96 10.62 -1.72
N MET A 165 1.51 9.90 -0.77
CA MET A 165 1.99 8.53 -0.96
C MET A 165 0.97 7.58 -0.36
N MET A 166 0.40 6.67 -1.15
CA MET A 166 -0.55 5.66 -0.67
C MET A 166 -0.57 4.43 -1.58
N ALA A 167 -1.12 3.33 -1.06
CA ALA A 167 -1.27 2.11 -1.84
C ALA A 167 -2.32 2.26 -2.95
N MET A 168 -1.90 1.95 -4.17
CA MET A 168 -2.71 1.93 -5.39
C MET A 168 -2.61 0.56 -6.07
N GLU A 169 -3.42 0.30 -7.10
CA GLU A 169 -3.21 -0.86 -7.99
C GLU A 169 -1.97 -0.58 -8.85
N THR A 170 -0.85 -1.20 -8.47
CA THR A 170 0.45 -0.91 -9.05
C THR A 170 1.02 -2.07 -9.83
N GLU A 171 1.88 -1.74 -10.80
CA GLU A 171 2.81 -2.66 -11.43
C GLU A 171 4.23 -2.07 -11.32
N ILE A 172 5.16 -2.85 -10.78
CA ILE A 172 6.58 -2.51 -10.74
C ILE A 172 7.32 -3.34 -11.78
N THR A 173 8.09 -2.66 -12.63
CA THR A 173 8.94 -3.25 -13.66
C THR A 173 10.29 -2.54 -13.66
N LYS A 174 11.18 -2.90 -14.61
CA LYS A 174 12.44 -2.16 -14.83
C LYS A 174 12.25 -0.68 -15.18
N ASP A 175 11.06 -0.29 -15.62
CA ASP A 175 10.72 1.08 -15.99
C ASP A 175 10.19 1.89 -14.79
N GLY A 176 10.12 1.26 -13.60
CA GLY A 176 9.65 1.84 -12.35
C GLY A 176 8.26 1.36 -11.96
N VAL A 177 7.62 2.09 -11.03
CA VAL A 177 6.25 1.85 -10.59
C VAL A 177 5.27 2.65 -11.44
N HIS A 178 4.22 1.99 -11.87
CA HIS A 178 3.05 2.58 -12.51
C HIS A 178 1.80 2.18 -11.73
N TYR A 179 0.80 3.05 -11.64
CA TYR A 179 -0.46 2.75 -10.98
C TYR A 179 -1.65 3.02 -11.89
N LYS A 180 -2.76 2.39 -11.58
CA LYS A 180 -4.03 2.53 -12.30
C LYS A 180 -5.08 3.14 -11.39
N GLU A 181 -6.10 3.71 -12.01
CA GLU A 181 -7.32 4.12 -11.34
C GLU A 181 -7.97 2.92 -10.65
N LEU A 182 -8.54 3.18 -9.47
CA LEU A 182 -9.24 2.18 -8.68
C LEU A 182 -10.73 2.25 -8.95
N ASN A 183 -11.33 1.09 -9.12
CA ASN A 183 -12.78 0.94 -9.25
C ASN A 183 -13.24 -0.09 -8.22
N GLY A 184 -14.14 0.31 -7.34
CA GLY A 184 -14.68 -0.51 -6.28
C GLY A 184 -16.19 -0.36 -6.17
N THR A 185 -16.77 -0.95 -5.12
CA THR A 185 -18.14 -0.62 -4.73
C THR A 185 -18.18 0.80 -4.13
N PRO A 186 -19.36 1.46 -4.09
CA PRO A 186 -19.47 2.78 -3.45
C PRO A 186 -18.94 2.82 -2.01
N GLU A 187 -19.11 1.73 -1.26
CA GLU A 187 -18.60 1.61 0.11
C GLU A 187 -17.07 1.51 0.15
N GLU A 188 -16.47 0.78 -0.78
CA GLU A 188 -15.00 0.65 -0.90
C GLU A 188 -14.37 1.97 -1.31
N GLU A 189 -14.97 2.68 -2.26
CA GLU A 189 -14.51 4.01 -2.68
C GLU A 189 -14.65 5.04 -1.56
N ALA A 190 -15.73 4.97 -0.77
CA ALA A 190 -15.90 5.82 0.39
C ALA A 190 -14.79 5.57 1.44
N LYS A 191 -14.46 4.30 1.70
CA LYS A 191 -13.35 3.92 2.58
C LYS A 191 -11.99 4.38 2.06
N LEU A 192 -11.76 4.32 0.76
CA LEU A 192 -10.54 4.84 0.14
C LEU A 192 -10.42 6.36 0.33
N LYS A 193 -11.52 7.10 0.18
CA LYS A 193 -11.58 8.55 0.41
C LYS A 193 -11.33 8.90 1.88
N GLU A 194 -11.89 8.14 2.83
CA GLU A 194 -11.60 8.30 4.26
C GLU A 194 -10.11 8.07 4.55
N SER A 195 -9.53 7.02 3.97
CA SER A 195 -8.10 6.71 4.07
C SER A 195 -7.23 7.84 3.53
N TYR A 196 -7.56 8.36 2.37
CA TYR A 196 -6.88 9.51 1.75
C TYR A 196 -6.96 10.76 2.64
N ALA A 197 -8.16 11.10 3.13
CA ALA A 197 -8.34 12.26 4.01
C ALA A 197 -7.48 12.16 5.28
N HIS A 198 -7.40 10.97 5.88
CA HIS A 198 -6.51 10.73 7.02
C HIS A 198 -5.03 10.93 6.67
N LEU A 199 -4.57 10.43 5.51
CA LEU A 199 -3.20 10.64 5.07
C LEU A 199 -2.89 12.12 4.78
N CYS A 200 -3.85 12.88 4.24
CA CYS A 200 -3.71 14.32 4.07
C CYS A 200 -3.54 15.03 5.42
N THR A 201 -4.31 14.64 6.43
CA THR A 201 -4.15 15.18 7.79
C THR A 201 -2.74 14.91 8.32
N LEU A 202 -2.24 13.67 8.22
CA LEU A 202 -0.89 13.33 8.66
C LEU A 202 0.20 14.10 7.88
N ARG A 203 0.03 14.26 6.57
CA ARG A 203 0.94 15.06 5.75
C ARG A 203 0.98 16.51 6.24
N ASP A 204 -0.19 17.10 6.46
CA ASP A 204 -0.32 18.49 6.85
C ASP A 204 0.25 18.73 8.26
N GLU A 205 0.05 17.82 9.21
CA GLU A 205 0.70 17.83 10.53
C GLU A 205 2.23 17.83 10.39
N VAL A 206 2.79 17.01 9.51
CA VAL A 206 4.24 16.92 9.29
C VAL A 206 4.78 18.19 8.60
N ILE A 207 3.96 18.87 7.80
CA ILE A 207 4.27 20.20 7.24
C ILE A 207 4.28 21.25 8.37
N GLU A 208 3.26 21.26 9.23
CA GLU A 208 3.18 22.18 10.38
C GLU A 208 4.35 22.00 11.35
N MET A 209 4.82 20.77 11.54
CA MET A 209 6.01 20.46 12.33
C MET A 209 7.33 20.91 11.66
N GLY A 210 7.29 21.41 10.44
CA GLY A 210 8.47 21.85 9.67
C GLY A 210 9.38 20.72 9.17
N VAL A 211 8.90 19.46 9.17
CA VAL A 211 9.65 18.31 8.64
C VAL A 211 9.49 18.23 7.12
N LEU A 212 8.27 18.47 6.61
CA LEU A 212 8.01 18.71 5.20
C LEU A 212 7.81 20.20 4.96
N PRO A 213 8.28 20.74 3.84
CA PRO A 213 7.98 22.11 3.43
C PRO A 213 6.52 22.21 2.93
N ALA A 214 6.03 23.43 2.75
CA ALA A 214 4.72 23.65 2.13
C ALA A 214 4.68 23.03 0.73
N ILE A 215 3.52 22.48 0.33
CA ILE A 215 3.36 21.75 -0.95
C ILE A 215 3.84 22.60 -2.15
N LYS A 216 3.53 23.91 -2.17
CA LYS A 216 3.96 24.83 -3.21
C LYS A 216 5.49 24.89 -3.44
N ASP A 217 6.27 24.45 -2.47
CA ASP A 217 7.74 24.48 -2.52
C ASP A 217 8.34 23.13 -2.95
N TRP A 218 7.52 22.08 -3.11
CA TRP A 218 8.01 20.73 -3.38
C TRP A 218 8.74 20.62 -4.71
N HIS A 219 8.21 21.21 -5.77
CA HIS A 219 8.86 21.23 -7.08
C HIS A 219 10.28 21.84 -7.03
N SER A 220 10.51 22.86 -6.18
CA SER A 220 11.83 23.48 -6.02
C SER A 220 12.85 22.54 -5.35
N ILE A 221 12.38 21.57 -4.55
CA ILE A 221 13.22 20.60 -3.83
C ILE A 221 13.44 19.35 -4.65
N ASN A 222 12.38 18.86 -5.28
CA ASN A 222 12.42 17.75 -6.22
C ASN A 222 11.67 18.09 -7.51
N PRO A 223 12.40 18.51 -8.57
CA PRO A 223 11.79 18.90 -9.85
C PRO A 223 11.03 17.77 -10.58
N ASN A 224 11.07 16.54 -10.06
CA ASN A 224 10.30 15.41 -10.61
C ASN A 224 8.89 15.29 -9.98
N ILE A 225 8.55 16.18 -9.06
CA ILE A 225 7.22 16.25 -8.41
C ILE A 225 6.54 17.51 -8.93
N ASP A 226 5.32 17.36 -9.45
CA ASP A 226 4.47 18.47 -9.90
C ASP A 226 3.73 19.10 -8.72
#